data_edf24fb3628f2bdb487a9642d2b8ee48
#
_entry.id   edf24fb3628f2bdb487a9642d2b8ee48
#
_cell.length_a   1.000
_cell.length_b   1.000
_cell.length_c   1.000
_cell.angle_alpha   90.00
_cell.angle_beta   90.00
_cell.angle_gamma   90.00
#
_symmetry.space_group_name_H-M   'P 1'
#
loop_
_entity.id
_entity.type
_entity.pdbx_description
1 polymer ?
#
loop_
_entity_poly.entity_id
_entity_poly.type
_entity_poly.pdbx_seq_one_letter_code
_entity_poly.pdbx_strand_id
1 'polypeptide(L)'
;LREAGIQAPILILGCTPSFYGKELMQYNITQACYDLSYAKALSAEAQSAGGTITVHIQCDTGMTRLGFLCDEAHMTQSAQEITEAVRLPGLHAEGIFTHFSDSDGSEEYTMMQFNRFLDIIQKVKELGYEFAIRHCANSAATLLYPATYLDMVRPGIVLYGHFPDRTMDPGL
;
A
#
# COMPACT_ATOMS: atom_id res chain seq x y z
N LEU A 1 7.78 17.08 9.26
CA LEU A 1 6.91 17.66 8.23
C LEU A 1 5.78 18.48 8.86
N ARG A 2 5.02 17.93 9.81
CA ARG A 2 3.92 18.66 10.47
C ARG A 2 4.40 19.92 11.18
N GLU A 3 5.51 19.87 11.90
CA GLU A 3 6.14 21.03 12.56
C GLU A 3 6.60 22.09 11.55
N ALA A 4 6.92 21.69 10.32
CA ALA A 4 7.21 22.60 9.21
C ALA A 4 5.96 23.13 8.49
N GLY A 5 4.76 22.87 9.02
CA GLY A 5 3.50 23.39 8.49
C GLY A 5 2.89 22.59 7.31
N ILE A 6 3.43 21.42 6.97
CA ILE A 6 2.88 20.58 5.89
C ILE A 6 1.54 19.99 6.33
N GLN A 7 0.45 20.33 5.62
CA GLN A 7 -0.91 19.85 5.89
C GLN A 7 -1.38 18.75 4.92
N ALA A 8 -0.66 18.53 3.81
CA ALA A 8 -0.98 17.48 2.85
C ALA A 8 -1.07 16.10 3.53
N PRO A 9 -1.89 15.16 3.03
CA PRO A 9 -1.90 13.79 3.50
C PRO A 9 -0.50 13.17 3.46
N ILE A 10 -0.14 12.40 4.48
CA ILE A 10 1.15 11.73 4.58
C ILE A 10 0.89 10.23 4.75
N LEU A 11 1.41 9.43 3.85
CA LEU A 11 1.40 7.98 3.92
C LEU A 11 2.82 7.46 4.15
N ILE A 12 3.02 6.73 5.26
CA ILE A 12 4.25 5.97 5.51
C ILE A 12 4.14 4.62 4.81
N LEU A 13 5.03 4.38 3.82
CA LEU A 13 5.06 3.13 3.04
C LEU A 13 5.87 2.01 3.71
N GLY A 14 6.60 2.32 4.76
CA GLY A 14 7.44 1.38 5.47
C GLY A 14 6.88 0.95 6.82
N CYS A 15 7.69 0.20 7.56
CA CYS A 15 7.38 -0.26 8.91
C CYS A 15 7.54 0.86 9.94
N THR A 16 6.52 1.10 10.74
CA THR A 16 6.59 1.92 11.96
C THR A 16 6.23 1.02 13.15
N PRO A 17 7.00 1.00 14.23
CA PRO A 17 6.60 0.25 15.43
C PRO A 17 5.21 0.67 15.92
N SER A 18 4.35 -0.31 16.28
CA SER A 18 2.95 -0.06 16.65
C SER A 18 2.79 0.91 17.82
N PHE A 19 3.76 0.97 18.74
CA PHE A 19 3.71 1.88 19.89
C PHE A 19 3.76 3.38 19.53
N TYR A 20 4.01 3.72 18.25
CA TYR A 20 3.82 5.07 17.70
C TYR A 20 2.37 5.37 17.27
N GLY A 21 1.43 4.51 17.62
CA GLY A 21 0.01 4.69 17.25
C GLY A 21 -0.58 6.04 17.67
N LYS A 22 -0.18 6.55 18.85
CA LYS A 22 -0.62 7.89 19.32
C LYS A 22 -0.11 9.00 18.44
N GLU A 23 1.15 8.94 18.03
CA GLU A 23 1.77 9.93 17.14
C GLU A 23 1.16 9.86 15.73
N LEU A 24 0.87 8.66 15.21
CA LEU A 24 0.17 8.52 13.93
C LEU A 24 -1.18 9.25 13.95
N MET A 25 -1.96 9.10 15.02
CA MET A 25 -3.22 9.80 15.20
C MET A 25 -3.02 11.31 15.42
N GLN A 26 -2.14 11.69 16.32
CA GLN A 26 -1.86 13.10 16.67
C GLN A 26 -1.44 13.92 15.44
N TYR A 27 -0.62 13.32 14.58
CA TYR A 27 -0.10 13.98 13.37
C TYR A 27 -0.91 13.69 12.12
N ASN A 28 -2.03 12.96 12.24
CA ASN A 28 -2.86 12.55 11.12
C ASN A 28 -2.02 11.94 9.98
N ILE A 29 -1.32 10.85 10.31
CA ILE A 29 -0.42 10.14 9.38
C ILE A 29 -1.02 8.77 9.09
N THR A 30 -1.17 8.47 7.81
CA THR A 30 -1.61 7.16 7.32
C THR A 30 -0.44 6.18 7.34
N GLN A 31 -0.66 4.96 7.83
CA GLN A 31 0.37 3.93 7.97
C GLN A 31 0.12 2.75 7.03
N ALA A 32 1.18 2.25 6.38
CA ALA A 32 1.11 0.97 5.68
C ALA A 32 0.93 -0.18 6.67
N CYS A 33 -0.05 -1.04 6.43
CA CYS A 33 -0.35 -2.23 7.22
C CYS A 33 -0.07 -3.48 6.39
N TYR A 34 0.89 -4.29 6.81
CA TYR A 34 1.52 -5.33 5.99
C TYR A 34 1.27 -6.76 6.47
N ASP A 35 0.68 -6.96 7.64
CA ASP A 35 0.21 -8.24 8.14
C ASP A 35 -0.88 -8.08 9.22
N LEU A 36 -1.58 -9.16 9.52
CA LEU A 36 -2.68 -9.16 10.49
C LEU A 36 -2.21 -8.92 11.93
N SER A 37 -1.01 -9.36 12.30
CA SER A 37 -0.48 -9.18 13.65
C SER A 37 -0.18 -7.71 13.93
N TYR A 38 0.38 -7.03 12.94
CA TYR A 38 0.60 -5.59 12.98
C TYR A 38 -0.71 -4.79 12.99
N ALA A 39 -1.70 -5.22 12.20
CA ALA A 39 -3.04 -4.61 12.24
C ALA A 39 -3.66 -4.70 13.64
N LYS A 40 -3.58 -5.87 14.29
CA LYS A 40 -4.05 -6.07 15.67
C LYS A 40 -3.32 -5.18 16.67
N ALA A 41 -2.02 -5.05 16.54
CA ALA A 41 -1.21 -4.17 17.39
C ALA A 41 -1.60 -2.68 17.22
N LEU A 42 -1.74 -2.19 15.98
CA LEU A 42 -2.22 -0.83 15.73
C LEU A 42 -3.64 -0.61 16.25
N SER A 43 -4.54 -1.58 16.08
CA SER A 43 -5.90 -1.52 16.62
C SER A 43 -5.91 -1.38 18.15
N ALA A 44 -5.06 -2.14 18.84
CA ALA A 44 -4.94 -2.04 20.31
C ALA A 44 -4.46 -0.65 20.76
N GLU A 45 -3.47 -0.07 20.08
CA GLU A 45 -2.99 1.29 20.32
C GLU A 45 -4.09 2.34 20.09
N ALA A 46 -4.83 2.23 18.97
CA ALA A 46 -5.93 3.13 18.64
C ALA A 46 -7.02 3.09 19.71
N GLN A 47 -7.44 1.89 20.13
CA GLN A 47 -8.45 1.70 21.19
C GLN A 47 -7.97 2.25 22.54
N SER A 48 -6.72 1.96 22.92
CA SER A 48 -6.13 2.47 24.16
C SER A 48 -6.12 4.00 24.23
N ALA A 49 -5.92 4.65 23.08
CA ALA A 49 -5.90 6.10 22.97
C ALA A 49 -7.29 6.72 22.64
N GLY A 50 -8.32 5.90 22.43
CA GLY A 50 -9.68 6.36 22.12
C GLY A 50 -9.79 7.05 20.76
N GLY A 51 -8.98 6.63 19.77
CA GLY A 51 -8.94 7.25 18.45
C GLY A 51 -8.99 6.24 17.30
N THR A 52 -8.63 6.71 16.10
CA THR A 52 -8.61 5.90 14.88
C THR A 52 -7.31 6.15 14.13
N ILE A 53 -6.65 5.07 13.69
CA ILE A 53 -5.48 5.11 12.83
C ILE A 53 -5.92 4.80 11.40
N THR A 54 -5.61 5.69 10.46
CA THR A 54 -5.82 5.43 9.03
C THR A 54 -4.70 4.56 8.50
N VAL A 55 -5.06 3.52 7.76
CA VAL A 55 -4.10 2.57 7.19
C VAL A 55 -4.34 2.34 5.70
N HIS A 56 -3.26 2.06 4.96
CA HIS A 56 -3.32 1.43 3.65
C HIS A 56 -2.78 0.00 3.77
N ILE A 57 -3.56 -0.96 3.32
CA ILE A 57 -3.16 -2.37 3.29
C ILE A 57 -2.07 -2.56 2.23
N GLN A 58 -0.97 -3.17 2.62
CA GLN A 58 0.13 -3.50 1.72
C GLN A 58 0.06 -4.96 1.31
N CYS A 59 0.00 -5.22 0.00
CA CYS A 59 0.05 -6.56 -0.60
C CYS A 59 1.44 -6.84 -1.15
N ASP A 60 1.94 -8.05 -0.94
CA ASP A 60 3.12 -8.56 -1.62
C ASP A 60 2.69 -9.47 -2.78
N THR A 61 2.74 -8.92 -3.98
CA THR A 61 2.38 -9.62 -5.22
C THR A 61 3.58 -10.23 -5.95
N GLY A 62 4.78 -10.14 -5.34
CA GLY A 62 6.02 -10.66 -5.91
C GLY A 62 7.26 -9.81 -5.63
N MET A 63 7.17 -8.74 -4.81
CA MET A 63 8.32 -7.96 -4.36
C MET A 63 9.12 -8.69 -3.28
N THR A 64 8.49 -9.61 -2.53
CA THR A 64 9.09 -10.42 -1.45
C THR A 64 9.78 -9.60 -0.35
N ARG A 65 9.10 -8.53 0.07
CA ARG A 65 9.64 -7.60 1.07
C ARG A 65 8.70 -7.37 2.26
N LEU A 66 7.54 -6.81 2.01
CA LEU A 66 6.52 -6.49 3.00
C LEU A 66 5.14 -6.60 2.35
N GLY A 67 4.17 -7.10 3.10
CA GLY A 67 2.77 -7.17 2.68
C GLY A 67 2.15 -8.54 2.89
N PHE A 68 0.83 -8.58 2.85
CA PHE A 68 0.08 -9.83 2.78
C PHE A 68 0.45 -10.56 1.49
N LEU A 69 0.86 -11.83 1.59
CA LEU A 69 1.33 -12.60 0.44
C LEU A 69 0.18 -12.88 -0.53
N CYS A 70 0.33 -12.42 -1.77
CA CYS A 70 -0.71 -12.52 -2.81
C CYS A 70 -0.24 -13.37 -4.00
N ASP A 71 0.54 -14.43 -3.74
CA ASP A 71 0.79 -15.47 -4.73
C ASP A 71 -0.38 -16.48 -4.77
N GLU A 72 -0.32 -17.41 -5.72
CA GLU A 72 -1.39 -18.38 -5.94
C GLU A 72 -1.71 -19.23 -4.68
N ALA A 73 -0.68 -19.58 -3.90
CA ALA A 73 -0.84 -20.42 -2.72
C ALA A 73 -1.49 -19.66 -1.54
N HIS A 74 -1.24 -18.36 -1.41
CA HIS A 74 -1.63 -17.56 -0.25
C HIS A 74 -2.83 -16.64 -0.50
N MET A 75 -3.23 -16.43 -1.76
CA MET A 75 -4.24 -15.46 -2.18
C MET A 75 -5.54 -15.53 -1.35
N THR A 76 -6.06 -16.73 -1.13
CA THR A 76 -7.34 -16.90 -0.39
C THR A 76 -7.19 -16.60 1.09
N GLN A 77 -6.09 -17.06 1.70
CA GLN A 77 -5.79 -16.78 3.09
C GLN A 77 -5.57 -15.27 3.31
N SER A 78 -4.78 -14.64 2.46
CA SER A 78 -4.52 -13.20 2.54
C SER A 78 -5.79 -12.37 2.37
N ALA A 79 -6.72 -12.76 1.50
CA ALA A 79 -8.02 -12.08 1.39
C ALA A 79 -8.82 -12.14 2.69
N GLN A 80 -8.81 -13.29 3.39
CA GLN A 80 -9.46 -13.45 4.68
C GLN A 80 -8.77 -12.61 5.77
N GLU A 81 -7.45 -12.66 5.85
CA GLU A 81 -6.66 -11.90 6.83
C GLU A 81 -6.80 -10.38 6.61
N ILE A 82 -6.78 -9.92 5.37
CA ILE A 82 -7.03 -8.51 5.02
C ILE A 82 -8.44 -8.12 5.44
N THR A 83 -9.44 -8.97 5.16
CA THR A 83 -10.83 -8.70 5.55
C THR A 83 -11.01 -8.65 7.07
N GLU A 84 -10.28 -9.46 7.83
CA GLU A 84 -10.21 -9.35 9.29
C GLU A 84 -9.54 -8.04 9.71
N ALA A 85 -8.39 -7.71 9.14
CA ALA A 85 -7.62 -6.50 9.46
C ALA A 85 -8.44 -5.21 9.28
N VAL A 86 -9.15 -5.07 8.15
CA VAL A 86 -9.92 -3.85 7.84
C VAL A 86 -11.16 -3.68 8.74
N ARG A 87 -11.58 -4.72 9.44
CA ARG A 87 -12.72 -4.69 10.39
C ARG A 87 -12.29 -4.50 11.83
N LEU A 88 -11.00 -4.42 12.12
CA LEU A 88 -10.52 -4.22 13.49
C LEU A 88 -10.94 -2.83 14.01
N PRO A 89 -11.42 -2.76 15.24
CA PRO A 89 -11.85 -1.49 15.84
C PRO A 89 -10.66 -0.51 15.98
N GLY A 90 -10.93 0.78 15.76
CA GLY A 90 -9.89 1.80 15.81
C GLY A 90 -8.98 1.85 14.56
N LEU A 91 -9.24 1.05 13.52
CA LEU A 91 -8.59 1.19 12.23
C LEU A 91 -9.59 1.73 11.18
N HIS A 92 -9.09 2.58 10.29
CA HIS A 92 -9.76 3.02 9.08
C HIS A 92 -8.91 2.63 7.88
N ALA A 93 -9.28 1.54 7.20
CA ALA A 93 -8.56 1.06 6.03
C ALA A 93 -9.01 1.84 4.78
N GLU A 94 -8.35 2.97 4.52
CA GLU A 94 -8.66 3.87 3.41
C GLU A 94 -8.23 3.29 2.07
N GLY A 95 -7.07 2.64 2.04
CA GLY A 95 -6.49 2.20 0.78
C GLY A 95 -5.82 0.83 0.82
N ILE A 96 -5.48 0.36 -0.39
CA ILE A 96 -4.73 -0.88 -0.62
C ILE A 96 -3.67 -0.64 -1.70
N PHE A 97 -2.48 -1.24 -1.53
CA PHE A 97 -1.43 -1.08 -2.51
C PHE A 97 -0.49 -2.29 -2.60
N THR A 98 0.22 -2.36 -3.72
CA THR A 98 1.41 -3.21 -3.89
C THR A 98 2.59 -2.39 -4.40
N HIS A 99 3.78 -2.98 -4.42
CA HIS A 99 4.97 -2.38 -5.01
C HIS A 99 5.54 -3.30 -6.07
N PHE A 100 5.75 -2.75 -7.28
CA PHE A 100 6.38 -3.50 -8.37
C PHE A 100 7.89 -3.64 -8.13
N SER A 101 8.40 -4.84 -8.33
CA SER A 101 9.81 -5.15 -8.09
C SER A 101 10.71 -4.84 -9.29
N ASP A 102 10.18 -4.93 -10.51
CA ASP A 102 10.95 -4.91 -11.75
C ASP A 102 10.22 -4.16 -12.89
N SER A 103 9.55 -3.06 -12.55
CA SER A 103 8.76 -2.30 -13.51
C SER A 103 9.59 -1.49 -14.51
N ASP A 104 10.90 -1.40 -14.30
CA ASP A 104 11.90 -0.84 -15.20
C ASP A 104 12.61 -1.91 -16.05
N GLY A 105 12.44 -3.22 -15.73
CA GLY A 105 13.12 -4.32 -16.42
C GLY A 105 12.17 -5.28 -17.15
N SER A 106 11.09 -5.72 -16.50
CA SER A 106 10.20 -6.74 -17.05
C SER A 106 8.74 -6.34 -17.05
N GLU A 107 8.20 -6.07 -18.23
CA GLU A 107 6.76 -5.85 -18.42
C GLU A 107 5.94 -7.08 -18.00
N GLU A 108 6.35 -8.29 -18.42
CA GLU A 108 5.66 -9.52 -18.11
C GLU A 108 5.51 -9.72 -16.59
N TYR A 109 6.62 -9.56 -15.86
CA TYR A 109 6.59 -9.68 -14.39
C TYR A 109 5.74 -8.59 -13.73
N THR A 110 5.84 -7.37 -14.21
CA THR A 110 5.05 -6.22 -13.73
C THR A 110 3.56 -6.47 -13.92
N MET A 111 3.15 -6.95 -15.08
CA MET A 111 1.75 -7.25 -15.36
C MET A 111 1.24 -8.47 -14.58
N MET A 112 2.10 -9.46 -14.32
CA MET A 112 1.77 -10.56 -13.42
C MET A 112 1.51 -10.05 -11.99
N GLN A 113 2.36 -9.16 -11.45
CA GLN A 113 2.14 -8.53 -10.14
C GLN A 113 0.85 -7.69 -10.14
N PHE A 114 0.59 -6.94 -11.21
CA PHE A 114 -0.61 -6.14 -11.36
C PHE A 114 -1.88 -6.99 -11.35
N ASN A 115 -1.90 -8.08 -12.09
CA ASN A 115 -3.05 -9.01 -12.13
C ASN A 115 -3.31 -9.63 -10.75
N ARG A 116 -2.27 -10.08 -10.04
CA ARG A 116 -2.40 -10.55 -8.65
C ARG A 116 -2.97 -9.48 -7.72
N PHE A 117 -2.59 -8.22 -7.95
CA PHE A 117 -3.12 -7.10 -7.18
C PHE A 117 -4.61 -6.86 -7.44
N LEU A 118 -5.05 -6.96 -8.68
CA LEU A 118 -6.47 -6.88 -9.03
C LEU A 118 -7.27 -8.06 -8.44
N ASP A 119 -6.69 -9.26 -8.47
CA ASP A 119 -7.32 -10.47 -7.91
C ASP A 119 -7.54 -10.36 -6.41
N ILE A 120 -6.55 -9.88 -5.64
CA ILE A 120 -6.74 -9.71 -4.18
C ILE A 120 -7.76 -8.63 -3.86
N ILE A 121 -7.79 -7.52 -4.60
CA ILE A 121 -8.82 -6.48 -4.45
C ILE A 121 -10.21 -7.07 -4.68
N GLN A 122 -10.39 -7.83 -5.76
CA GLN A 122 -11.66 -8.45 -6.10
C GLN A 122 -12.11 -9.44 -5.02
N LYS A 123 -11.21 -10.29 -4.51
CA LYS A 123 -11.53 -11.24 -3.44
C LYS A 123 -11.93 -10.55 -2.14
N VAL A 124 -11.25 -9.46 -1.75
CA VAL A 124 -11.62 -8.69 -0.56
C VAL A 124 -12.98 -8.01 -0.76
N LYS A 125 -13.28 -7.53 -1.97
CA LYS A 125 -14.60 -6.98 -2.32
C LYS A 125 -15.72 -8.04 -2.22
N GLU A 126 -15.48 -9.25 -2.67
CA GLU A 126 -16.41 -10.39 -2.52
C GLU A 126 -16.65 -10.75 -1.05
N LEU A 127 -15.68 -10.52 -0.17
CA LEU A 127 -15.80 -10.66 1.28
C LEU A 127 -16.46 -9.45 1.96
N GLY A 128 -16.88 -8.46 1.18
CA GLY A 128 -17.71 -7.32 1.63
C GLY A 128 -16.92 -6.09 2.08
N TYR A 129 -15.72 -5.87 1.56
CA TYR A 129 -14.98 -4.63 1.80
C TYR A 129 -14.43 -4.03 0.50
N GLU A 130 -14.59 -2.72 0.32
CA GLU A 130 -14.13 -1.97 -0.84
C GLU A 130 -13.26 -0.80 -0.40
N PHE A 131 -12.07 -0.68 -1.01
CA PHE A 131 -11.11 0.39 -0.69
C PHE A 131 -11.41 1.64 -1.51
N ALA A 132 -11.27 2.80 -0.88
CA ALA A 132 -11.41 4.09 -1.55
C ALA A 132 -10.23 4.41 -2.47
N ILE A 133 -9.01 3.96 -2.10
CA ILE A 133 -7.78 4.27 -2.83
C ILE A 133 -7.00 2.99 -3.13
N ARG A 134 -6.77 2.71 -4.41
CA ARG A 134 -5.96 1.58 -4.89
C ARG A 134 -4.75 2.12 -5.63
N HIS A 135 -3.55 1.64 -5.31
CA HIS A 135 -2.34 2.16 -5.95
C HIS A 135 -1.21 1.14 -6.04
N CYS A 136 -0.50 1.15 -7.18
CA CYS A 136 0.62 0.25 -7.41
C CYS A 136 1.77 0.88 -8.20
N ALA A 137 1.50 1.84 -9.10
CA ALA A 137 2.50 2.42 -9.97
C ALA A 137 3.58 3.18 -9.20
N ASN A 138 4.83 2.73 -9.30
CA ASN A 138 6.04 3.44 -8.92
C ASN A 138 6.52 4.36 -10.06
N SER A 139 7.72 4.90 -10.00
CA SER A 139 8.25 5.80 -11.04
C SER A 139 8.24 5.19 -12.43
N ALA A 140 8.77 3.97 -12.59
CA ALA A 140 8.82 3.30 -13.90
C ALA A 140 7.41 2.98 -14.42
N ALA A 141 6.56 2.40 -13.58
CA ALA A 141 5.18 2.09 -13.97
C ALA A 141 4.36 3.35 -14.29
N THR A 142 4.64 4.47 -13.62
CA THR A 142 4.00 5.75 -13.94
C THR A 142 4.38 6.25 -15.34
N LEU A 143 5.60 5.96 -15.80
CA LEU A 143 6.04 6.35 -17.14
C LEU A 143 5.59 5.37 -18.23
N LEU A 144 5.60 4.07 -17.94
CA LEU A 144 5.49 3.02 -18.95
C LEU A 144 4.11 2.34 -19.01
N TYR A 145 3.39 2.24 -17.87
CA TYR A 145 2.20 1.40 -17.77
C TYR A 145 0.96 2.16 -17.27
N PRO A 146 0.33 3.00 -18.11
CA PRO A 146 -0.85 3.80 -17.71
C PRO A 146 -2.01 2.95 -17.14
N ALA A 147 -2.13 1.68 -17.55
CA ALA A 147 -3.14 0.76 -17.00
C ALA A 147 -3.00 0.53 -15.49
N THR A 148 -1.81 0.79 -14.90
CA THR A 148 -1.52 0.56 -13.49
C THR A 148 -1.77 1.79 -12.59
N TYR A 149 -2.24 2.92 -13.13
CA TYR A 149 -2.42 4.15 -12.35
C TYR A 149 -3.45 4.01 -11.25
N LEU A 150 -4.56 3.31 -11.55
CA LEU A 150 -5.69 3.16 -10.66
C LEU A 150 -6.13 4.52 -10.08
N ASP A 151 -6.17 4.65 -8.74
CA ASP A 151 -6.64 5.88 -8.08
C ASP A 151 -5.49 6.81 -7.68
N MET A 152 -4.24 6.30 -7.60
CA MET A 152 -3.07 7.08 -7.19
C MET A 152 -1.78 6.47 -7.75
N VAL A 153 -0.84 7.32 -8.17
CA VAL A 153 0.53 6.94 -8.55
C VAL A 153 1.53 7.39 -7.50
N ARG A 154 2.67 6.72 -7.45
CA ARG A 154 3.75 7.04 -6.50
C ARG A 154 5.08 7.30 -7.23
N PRO A 155 5.17 8.37 -8.05
CA PRO A 155 6.43 8.75 -8.67
C PRO A 155 7.41 9.18 -7.58
N GLY A 156 8.55 8.55 -7.52
CA GLY A 156 9.61 8.84 -6.55
C GLY A 156 10.81 9.45 -7.26
N ILE A 157 11.72 8.62 -7.77
CA ILE A 157 12.99 9.05 -8.36
C ILE A 157 12.82 10.01 -9.55
N VAL A 158 11.78 9.87 -10.33
CA VAL A 158 11.49 10.76 -11.48
C VAL A 158 11.19 12.20 -11.07
N LEU A 159 10.66 12.42 -9.85
CA LEU A 159 10.44 13.79 -9.33
C LEU A 159 11.75 14.54 -9.05
N TYR A 160 12.85 13.82 -8.94
CA TYR A 160 14.19 14.37 -8.75
C TYR A 160 14.98 14.46 -10.08
N GLY A 161 14.31 14.24 -11.22
CA GLY A 161 14.93 14.33 -12.54
C GLY A 161 15.78 13.12 -12.92
N HIS A 162 15.55 11.96 -12.29
CA HIS A 162 16.24 10.72 -12.61
C HIS A 162 15.27 9.68 -13.16
N PHE A 163 15.70 8.95 -14.19
CA PHE A 163 14.97 7.79 -14.69
C PHE A 163 15.32 6.54 -13.88
N PRO A 164 14.37 5.61 -13.68
CA PRO A 164 14.61 4.34 -12.98
C PRO A 164 15.68 3.49 -13.64
N ASP A 165 15.72 3.47 -14.96
CA ASP A 165 16.76 2.82 -15.77
C ASP A 165 17.35 3.79 -16.79
N ARG A 166 18.64 3.62 -17.12
CA ARG A 166 19.38 4.49 -18.05
C ARG A 166 18.91 4.36 -19.51
N THR A 167 18.21 3.27 -19.84
CA THR A 167 17.66 3.02 -21.18
C THR A 167 16.24 3.60 -21.33
N MET A 168 15.61 4.01 -20.22
CA MET A 168 14.31 4.64 -20.23
C MET A 168 14.45 6.10 -20.66
N ASP A 169 14.23 6.36 -21.94
CA ASP A 169 13.97 7.71 -22.45
C ASP A 169 12.52 7.78 -22.92
N PRO A 170 11.59 8.29 -22.10
CA PRO A 170 10.18 8.41 -22.48
C PRO A 170 9.92 9.51 -23.50
N GLY A 171 10.96 10.20 -23.98
CA GLY A 171 10.83 11.30 -24.96
C GLY A 171 10.14 12.55 -24.41
N LEU A 172 10.24 12.80 -23.11
CA LEU A 172 9.65 13.96 -22.42
C LEU A 172 10.54 15.19 -22.52
#